data_02001cb6237ab6393397cfec44009417
#
_entry.id   02001cb6237ab6393397cfec44009417
#
_cell.length_a   1.000
_cell.length_b   1.000
_cell.length_c   1.000
_cell.angle_alpha   90.00
_cell.angle_beta   90.00
_cell.angle_gamma   90.00
#
_symmetry.space_group_name_H-M   'P 1'
#
loop_
_entity.id
_entity.type
_entity.pdbx_description
1 polymer ?
#
loop_
_entity_poly.entity_id
_entity_poly.type
_entity_poly.pdbx_seq_one_letter_code
_entity_poly.pdbx_strand_id
1 'polypeptide(L)'
;MKSVTLKLVIVLALVGAFAAQTATAQQHPPAKELLLWQKLDTFVQSENRNLDGVLGVTILDLSNQYTLLLNADEVFPTASTIKIAILAELYRQAQQGKLKLTDTYTLQQSDLVGGSGICNALTPGVTKLTLRDVAALMISVSDNSATNILIDRVGQENVNALLDSLNLTHTRLRRKMKDIKAAAAGRENVATPRELTQFLEALYRGKVLNKQFTDDYFILLSTPKSSYIPRELPEDLKIANKPGELEGVRNDCGLVFNGSRPYIICAMSTYVRQERAAGDAIARISGETYRMFDRLSRSSPYGRVVSPRDTSAP
;
A
#
# COMPACT_ATOMS: atom_id res chain seq x y z
N MET A 1 5.09 -43.28 -71.98
CA MET A 1 4.37 -42.11 -71.42
C MET A 1 4.49 -42.14 -69.91
N LYS A 2 5.40 -41.36 -69.35
CA LYS A 2 5.65 -41.33 -67.87
C LYS A 2 5.04 -40.03 -67.34
N SER A 3 4.05 -40.20 -66.44
CA SER A 3 3.39 -39.11 -65.73
C SER A 3 4.32 -38.60 -64.60
N VAL A 4 4.63 -37.33 -64.58
CA VAL A 4 5.40 -36.67 -63.50
C VAL A 4 4.41 -35.99 -62.59
N THR A 5 4.30 -36.49 -61.37
CA THR A 5 3.44 -35.89 -60.30
C THR A 5 4.25 -34.83 -59.58
N LEU A 6 3.85 -33.57 -59.70
CA LEU A 6 4.44 -32.40 -59.02
C LEU A 6 3.88 -32.35 -57.56
N LYS A 7 4.73 -32.59 -56.57
CA LYS A 7 4.42 -32.38 -55.16
C LYS A 7 4.59 -30.91 -54.75
N LEU A 8 3.49 -30.25 -54.46
CA LEU A 8 3.46 -28.89 -53.92
C LEU A 8 3.80 -28.96 -52.42
N VAL A 9 4.96 -28.43 -52.04
CA VAL A 9 5.36 -28.29 -50.64
C VAL A 9 4.85 -26.92 -50.15
N ILE A 10 3.82 -26.91 -49.29
CA ILE A 10 3.35 -25.70 -48.61
C ILE A 10 4.22 -25.50 -47.37
N VAL A 11 5.05 -24.47 -47.39
CA VAL A 11 5.84 -24.00 -46.23
C VAL A 11 4.91 -23.04 -45.47
N LEU A 12 4.39 -23.50 -44.30
CA LEU A 12 3.72 -22.61 -43.32
C LEU A 12 4.78 -21.79 -42.59
N ALA A 13 4.88 -20.52 -42.89
CA ALA A 13 5.63 -19.57 -42.08
C ALA A 13 4.82 -19.21 -40.84
N LEU A 14 5.18 -19.77 -39.69
CA LEU A 14 4.71 -19.33 -38.37
C LEU A 14 5.33 -17.98 -38.05
N VAL A 15 4.56 -16.90 -38.25
CA VAL A 15 4.91 -15.57 -37.76
C VAL A 15 4.56 -15.56 -36.26
N GLY A 16 5.56 -15.82 -35.43
CA GLY A 16 5.48 -15.64 -33.98
C GLY A 16 5.38 -14.14 -33.68
N ALA A 17 4.22 -13.65 -33.30
CA ALA A 17 4.05 -12.32 -32.74
C ALA A 17 4.71 -12.28 -31.35
N PHE A 18 5.95 -11.83 -31.28
CA PHE A 18 6.56 -11.39 -30.04
C PHE A 18 5.79 -10.14 -29.59
N ALA A 19 4.89 -10.28 -28.61
CA ALA A 19 4.38 -9.16 -27.87
C ALA A 19 5.56 -8.56 -27.08
N ALA A 20 6.15 -7.51 -27.61
CA ALA A 20 7.11 -6.68 -26.90
C ALA A 20 6.35 -6.08 -25.71
N GLN A 21 6.57 -6.63 -24.52
CA GLN A 21 6.26 -5.94 -23.28
C GLN A 21 7.12 -4.67 -23.28
N THR A 22 6.50 -3.54 -23.60
CA THR A 22 7.10 -2.23 -23.39
C THR A 22 7.27 -2.06 -21.89
N ALA A 23 8.44 -2.44 -21.38
CA ALA A 23 8.92 -1.96 -20.09
C ALA A 23 8.86 -0.44 -20.18
N THR A 24 7.96 0.19 -19.41
CA THR A 24 7.97 1.64 -19.26
C THR A 24 9.34 2.01 -18.72
N ALA A 25 10.18 2.59 -19.57
CA ALA A 25 11.49 3.07 -19.19
C ALA A 25 11.27 4.04 -18.01
N GLN A 26 11.95 3.77 -16.90
CA GLN A 26 11.95 4.63 -15.73
C GLN A 26 12.44 6.00 -16.20
N GLN A 27 11.54 6.98 -16.27
CA GLN A 27 11.92 8.33 -16.70
C GLN A 27 12.76 8.93 -15.58
N HIS A 28 14.06 9.08 -15.83
CA HIS A 28 14.94 9.77 -14.88
C HIS A 28 14.42 11.19 -14.68
N PRO A 29 14.25 11.66 -13.44
CA PRO A 29 13.91 13.04 -13.19
C PRO A 29 14.99 13.97 -13.77
N PRO A 30 14.63 15.23 -14.09
CA PRO A 30 15.61 16.23 -14.51
C PRO A 30 16.80 16.30 -13.53
N ALA A 31 18.00 16.56 -14.03
CA ALA A 31 19.23 16.54 -13.23
C ALA A 31 19.15 17.32 -11.92
N LYS A 32 18.43 18.46 -11.91
CA LYS A 32 18.22 19.27 -10.69
C LYS A 32 17.31 18.57 -9.68
N GLU A 33 16.32 17.82 -10.14
CA GLU A 33 15.44 17.05 -9.26
C GLU A 33 16.20 15.89 -8.63
N LEU A 34 17.11 15.25 -9.37
CA LEU A 34 18.01 14.22 -8.83
C LEU A 34 18.79 14.70 -7.61
N LEU A 35 19.24 15.97 -7.60
CA LEU A 35 19.92 16.55 -6.43
C LEU A 35 18.99 16.63 -5.20
N LEU A 36 17.69 16.86 -5.40
CA LEU A 36 16.74 16.83 -4.29
C LEU A 36 16.50 15.41 -3.79
N TRP A 37 16.40 14.44 -4.70
CA TRP A 37 16.30 13.04 -4.36
C TRP A 37 17.53 12.53 -3.59
N GLN A 38 18.74 12.94 -3.98
CA GLN A 38 19.97 12.62 -3.27
C GLN A 38 19.99 13.18 -1.84
N LYS A 39 19.45 14.40 -1.64
CA LYS A 39 19.31 14.97 -0.28
C LYS A 39 18.32 14.17 0.55
N LEU A 40 17.18 13.79 -0.03
CA LEU A 40 16.19 12.95 0.66
C LEU A 40 16.77 11.58 0.98
N ASP A 41 17.50 10.95 0.05
CA ASP A 41 18.18 9.67 0.31
C ASP A 41 19.18 9.79 1.46
N THR A 42 20.03 10.83 1.45
CA THR A 42 20.99 11.08 2.53
C THR A 42 20.28 11.22 3.89
N PHE A 43 19.11 11.89 3.91
CA PHE A 43 18.31 12.02 5.12
C PHE A 43 17.73 10.67 5.57
N VAL A 44 17.14 9.89 4.67
CA VAL A 44 16.59 8.55 4.97
C VAL A 44 17.68 7.62 5.48
N GLN A 45 18.87 7.65 4.86
CA GLN A 45 20.04 6.90 5.33
C GLN A 45 20.48 7.32 6.73
N SER A 46 20.38 8.61 7.07
CA SER A 46 20.73 9.09 8.41
C SER A 46 19.73 8.60 9.47
N GLU A 47 18.45 8.59 9.16
CA GLU A 47 17.42 8.04 10.04
C GLU A 47 17.64 6.54 10.31
N ASN A 48 17.99 5.79 9.26
CA ASN A 48 18.32 4.36 9.39
C ASN A 48 19.53 4.13 10.29
N ARG A 49 20.60 4.92 10.14
CA ARG A 49 21.81 4.79 11.00
C ARG A 49 21.55 5.13 12.46
N ASN A 50 20.62 6.04 12.72
CA ASN A 50 20.30 6.51 14.08
C ASN A 50 19.27 5.62 14.79
N LEU A 51 18.57 4.75 14.06
CA LEU A 51 17.58 3.84 14.63
C LEU A 51 18.27 2.58 15.16
N ASP A 52 18.04 2.28 16.44
CA ASP A 52 18.41 0.98 17.03
C ASP A 52 17.37 -0.08 16.61
N GLY A 53 17.56 -0.62 15.41
CA GLY A 53 16.66 -1.53 14.70
C GLY A 53 16.99 -1.57 13.21
N VAL A 54 16.09 -2.16 12.41
CA VAL A 54 16.20 -2.21 10.95
C VAL A 54 15.04 -1.44 10.34
N LEU A 55 15.34 -0.52 9.44
CA LEU A 55 14.37 0.29 8.72
C LEU A 55 14.39 -0.07 7.22
N GLY A 56 13.22 -0.28 6.63
CA GLY A 56 13.00 -0.40 5.19
C GLY A 56 12.08 0.72 4.71
N VAL A 57 12.45 1.37 3.61
CA VAL A 57 11.69 2.50 3.04
C VAL A 57 11.59 2.39 1.54
N THR A 58 10.41 2.66 1.02
CA THR A 58 10.18 2.91 -0.41
C THR A 58 9.38 4.20 -0.55
N ILE A 59 9.84 5.12 -1.42
CA ILE A 59 9.13 6.35 -1.78
C ILE A 59 9.03 6.38 -3.30
N LEU A 60 7.80 6.36 -3.83
CA LEU A 60 7.50 6.33 -5.26
C LEU A 60 6.81 7.62 -5.69
N ASP A 61 7.40 8.33 -6.63
CA ASP A 61 6.77 9.44 -7.34
C ASP A 61 5.83 8.88 -8.43
N LEU A 62 4.53 9.09 -8.26
CA LEU A 62 3.52 8.58 -9.19
C LEU A 62 3.47 9.36 -10.52
N SER A 63 4.13 10.52 -10.60
CA SER A 63 4.16 11.36 -11.80
C SER A 63 5.24 10.93 -12.80
N ASN A 64 6.40 10.47 -12.33
CA ASN A 64 7.55 10.10 -13.17
C ASN A 64 8.15 8.72 -12.89
N GLN A 65 7.56 7.95 -11.95
CA GLN A 65 7.98 6.61 -11.55
C GLN A 65 9.36 6.54 -10.89
N TYR A 66 9.95 7.66 -10.49
CA TYR A 66 11.19 7.63 -9.74
C TYR A 66 10.96 7.08 -8.33
N THR A 67 11.89 6.26 -7.86
CA THR A 67 11.73 5.55 -6.59
C THR A 67 13.02 5.64 -5.75
N LEU A 68 12.88 6.05 -4.48
CA LEU A 68 13.91 5.92 -3.47
C LEU A 68 13.71 4.60 -2.72
N LEU A 69 14.80 3.87 -2.49
CA LEU A 69 14.80 2.53 -1.91
C LEU A 69 15.85 2.42 -0.80
N LEU A 70 15.41 2.00 0.38
CA LEU A 70 16.27 1.59 1.49
C LEU A 70 15.76 0.24 2.01
N ASN A 71 16.58 -0.82 1.98
CA ASN A 71 16.18 -2.17 2.43
C ASN A 71 14.79 -2.57 1.92
N ALA A 72 14.47 -2.14 0.68
CA ALA A 72 13.11 -2.15 0.16
C ALA A 72 12.61 -3.57 -0.17
N ASP A 73 13.52 -4.52 -0.36
CA ASP A 73 13.23 -5.92 -0.68
C ASP A 73 13.35 -6.84 0.54
N GLU A 74 13.76 -6.31 1.69
CA GLU A 74 13.77 -7.06 2.93
C GLU A 74 12.35 -7.33 3.42
N VAL A 75 12.16 -8.51 4.01
CA VAL A 75 10.86 -8.96 4.50
C VAL A 75 10.65 -8.53 5.93
N PHE A 76 9.59 -7.77 6.17
CA PHE A 76 9.20 -7.24 7.50
C PHE A 76 7.87 -7.85 7.96
N PRO A 77 7.66 -8.02 9.29
CA PRO A 77 6.33 -8.24 9.84
C PRO A 77 5.42 -7.06 9.53
N THR A 78 4.27 -7.32 8.92
CA THR A 78 3.36 -6.23 8.53
C THR A 78 2.63 -5.60 9.70
N ALA A 79 2.45 -6.32 10.80
CA ALA A 79 1.46 -5.93 11.78
C ALA A 79 0.11 -5.61 11.08
N SER A 80 -0.49 -4.44 11.36
CA SER A 80 -1.77 -4.05 10.78
C SER A 80 -1.69 -3.46 9.36
N THR A 81 -0.51 -3.26 8.75
CA THR A 81 -0.44 -2.80 7.36
C THR A 81 -1.00 -3.82 6.36
N ILE A 82 -1.02 -5.11 6.70
CA ILE A 82 -1.65 -6.16 5.86
C ILE A 82 -3.15 -5.89 5.59
N LYS A 83 -3.81 -5.07 6.43
CA LYS A 83 -5.22 -4.70 6.27
C LYS A 83 -5.49 -3.94 4.96
N ILE A 84 -4.46 -3.33 4.38
CA ILE A 84 -4.51 -2.74 3.03
C ILE A 84 -4.92 -3.79 1.99
N ALA A 85 -4.31 -4.99 2.04
CA ALA A 85 -4.62 -6.07 1.12
C ALA A 85 -5.98 -6.72 1.40
N ILE A 86 -6.35 -6.88 2.68
CA ILE A 86 -7.66 -7.43 3.08
C ILE A 86 -8.78 -6.51 2.59
N LEU A 87 -8.63 -5.19 2.76
CA LEU A 87 -9.59 -4.21 2.26
C LEU A 87 -9.73 -4.30 0.74
N ALA A 88 -8.62 -4.39 0.00
CA ALA A 88 -8.65 -4.48 -1.45
C ALA A 88 -9.39 -5.73 -1.93
N GLU A 89 -9.18 -6.87 -1.28
CA GLU A 89 -9.89 -8.10 -1.62
C GLU A 89 -11.39 -8.02 -1.33
N LEU A 90 -11.80 -7.36 -0.24
CA LEU A 90 -13.20 -7.09 0.04
C LEU A 90 -13.85 -6.29 -1.11
N TYR A 91 -13.20 -5.22 -1.53
CA TYR A 91 -13.69 -4.38 -2.63
C TYR A 91 -13.68 -5.12 -3.97
N ARG A 92 -12.66 -5.97 -4.22
CA ARG A 92 -12.58 -6.79 -5.43
C ARG A 92 -13.73 -7.80 -5.51
N GLN A 93 -14.07 -8.47 -4.41
CA GLN A 93 -15.21 -9.38 -4.35
C GLN A 93 -16.54 -8.62 -4.51
N ALA A 94 -16.65 -7.42 -3.94
CA ALA A 94 -17.82 -6.58 -4.14
C ALA A 94 -17.99 -6.16 -5.61
N GLN A 95 -16.91 -5.77 -6.27
CA GLN A 95 -16.90 -5.47 -7.71
C GLN A 95 -17.29 -6.67 -8.57
N GLN A 96 -16.92 -7.88 -8.16
CA GLN A 96 -17.28 -9.14 -8.83
C GLN A 96 -18.71 -9.61 -8.53
N GLY A 97 -19.46 -8.91 -7.68
CA GLY A 97 -20.79 -9.29 -7.26
C GLY A 97 -20.89 -10.50 -6.34
N LYS A 98 -19.75 -10.97 -5.78
CA LYS A 98 -19.70 -12.11 -4.85
C LYS A 98 -20.25 -11.77 -3.47
N LEU A 99 -20.20 -10.51 -3.11
CA LEU A 99 -20.77 -9.94 -1.88
C LEU A 99 -21.18 -8.47 -2.16
N LYS A 100 -21.92 -7.88 -1.23
CA LYS A 100 -22.24 -6.45 -1.25
C LYS A 100 -21.64 -5.79 -0.02
N LEU A 101 -21.07 -4.60 -0.16
CA LEU A 101 -20.58 -3.83 0.99
C LEU A 101 -21.68 -3.49 2.00
N THR A 102 -22.94 -3.54 1.55
CA THR A 102 -24.16 -3.36 2.37
C THR A 102 -24.66 -4.66 3.00
N ASP A 103 -24.08 -5.83 2.71
CA ASP A 103 -24.41 -7.07 3.40
C ASP A 103 -24.15 -6.91 4.90
N THR A 104 -25.09 -7.33 5.72
CA THR A 104 -24.99 -7.19 7.18
C THR A 104 -24.38 -8.41 7.83
N TYR A 105 -23.57 -8.19 8.83
CA TYR A 105 -23.00 -9.18 9.72
C TYR A 105 -23.48 -8.92 11.16
N THR A 106 -23.94 -9.95 11.85
CA THR A 106 -24.26 -9.86 13.28
C THR A 106 -23.04 -10.31 14.07
N LEU A 107 -22.46 -9.40 14.85
CA LEU A 107 -21.29 -9.66 15.69
C LEU A 107 -21.56 -10.83 16.64
N GLN A 108 -20.67 -11.82 16.65
CA GLN A 108 -20.74 -12.99 17.52
C GLN A 108 -19.73 -12.89 18.67
N GLN A 109 -20.03 -13.57 19.79
CA GLN A 109 -19.09 -13.64 20.91
C GLN A 109 -17.73 -14.26 20.51
N SER A 110 -17.74 -15.21 19.59
CA SER A 110 -16.54 -15.86 19.06
C SER A 110 -15.64 -14.98 18.20
N ASP A 111 -16.15 -13.84 17.69
CA ASP A 111 -15.40 -12.89 16.88
C ASP A 111 -14.47 -12.02 17.72
N LEU A 112 -14.79 -11.89 19.02
CA LEU A 112 -14.11 -10.96 19.89
C LEU A 112 -12.69 -11.42 20.20
N VAL A 113 -11.71 -10.62 19.76
CA VAL A 113 -10.30 -10.82 20.08
C VAL A 113 -9.70 -9.54 20.67
N GLY A 114 -8.71 -9.68 21.55
CA GLY A 114 -8.09 -8.55 22.23
C GLY A 114 -7.25 -7.66 21.33
N GLY A 115 -6.71 -6.62 21.92
CA GLY A 115 -5.83 -5.62 21.27
C GLY A 115 -6.62 -4.45 20.71
N SER A 116 -6.19 -3.92 19.54
CA SER A 116 -6.78 -2.71 18.96
C SER A 116 -8.22 -2.91 18.50
N GLY A 117 -9.03 -1.86 18.62
CA GLY A 117 -10.40 -1.80 18.14
C GLY A 117 -11.42 -1.55 19.20
N ILE A 118 -12.69 -1.50 18.80
CA ILE A 118 -13.85 -1.21 19.66
C ILE A 118 -14.91 -2.32 19.64
N CYS A 119 -14.76 -3.37 18.80
CA CYS A 119 -15.75 -4.45 18.75
C CYS A 119 -15.98 -5.11 20.12
N ASN A 120 -14.95 -5.15 20.99
CA ASN A 120 -15.07 -5.67 22.35
C ASN A 120 -15.99 -4.84 23.26
N ALA A 121 -16.33 -3.61 22.89
CA ALA A 121 -17.27 -2.74 23.59
C ALA A 121 -18.71 -2.83 23.00
N LEU A 122 -18.90 -3.54 21.89
CA LEU A 122 -20.19 -3.76 21.26
C LEU A 122 -20.88 -5.01 21.83
N THR A 123 -22.19 -5.12 21.64
CA THR A 123 -22.98 -6.23 22.17
C THR A 123 -23.12 -7.36 21.15
N PRO A 124 -22.46 -8.54 21.36
CA PRO A 124 -22.61 -9.68 20.48
C PRO A 124 -24.06 -10.21 20.44
N GLY A 125 -24.44 -10.79 19.31
CA GLY A 125 -25.78 -11.31 19.06
C GLY A 125 -26.82 -10.24 18.71
N VAL A 126 -26.54 -8.96 19.01
CA VAL A 126 -27.47 -7.81 18.81
C VAL A 126 -26.88 -6.81 17.79
N THR A 127 -25.58 -6.50 17.89
CA THR A 127 -24.94 -5.53 17.01
C THR A 127 -24.87 -6.07 15.58
N LYS A 128 -25.46 -5.30 14.65
CA LYS A 128 -25.41 -5.57 13.21
C LYS A 128 -24.61 -4.48 12.53
N LEU A 129 -23.63 -4.86 11.74
CA LEU A 129 -22.77 -3.97 10.99
C LEU A 129 -22.81 -4.36 9.51
N THR A 130 -22.76 -3.40 8.59
CA THR A 130 -22.51 -3.71 7.20
C THR A 130 -21.05 -4.14 7.01
N LEU A 131 -20.73 -4.87 5.94
CA LEU A 131 -19.32 -5.21 5.64
C LEU A 131 -18.48 -3.94 5.45
N ARG A 132 -19.06 -2.85 4.97
CA ARG A 132 -18.39 -1.55 4.88
C ARG A 132 -18.10 -0.96 6.27
N ASP A 133 -19.02 -1.09 7.23
CA ASP A 133 -18.79 -0.64 8.61
C ASP A 133 -17.72 -1.47 9.29
N VAL A 134 -17.72 -2.79 9.10
CA VAL A 134 -16.65 -3.68 9.57
C VAL A 134 -15.30 -3.27 8.98
N ALA A 135 -15.26 -2.93 7.68
CA ALA A 135 -14.04 -2.44 7.04
C ALA A 135 -13.61 -1.06 7.59
N ALA A 136 -14.57 -0.18 7.91
CA ALA A 136 -14.28 1.11 8.53
C ALA A 136 -13.64 0.92 9.92
N LEU A 137 -14.13 0.00 10.75
CA LEU A 137 -13.52 -0.34 12.03
C LEU A 137 -12.11 -0.92 11.86
N MET A 138 -11.93 -1.83 10.88
CA MET A 138 -10.61 -2.40 10.55
C MET A 138 -9.59 -1.32 10.18
N ILE A 139 -9.99 -0.29 9.46
CA ILE A 139 -9.07 0.75 8.97
C ILE A 139 -8.88 1.87 9.98
N SER A 140 -9.96 2.46 10.52
CA SER A 140 -9.89 3.67 11.36
C SER A 140 -9.29 3.42 12.73
N VAL A 141 -9.75 2.40 13.43
CA VAL A 141 -9.27 2.04 14.77
C VAL A 141 -8.45 0.75 14.80
N SER A 142 -8.09 0.25 13.61
CA SER A 142 -7.29 -0.99 13.47
C SER A 142 -7.91 -2.20 14.18
N ASP A 143 -9.24 -2.31 14.22
CA ASP A 143 -9.96 -3.33 14.98
C ASP A 143 -9.59 -4.75 14.54
N ASN A 144 -9.13 -5.56 15.50
CA ASN A 144 -8.67 -6.92 15.23
C ASN A 144 -9.82 -7.90 15.02
N SER A 145 -10.93 -7.73 15.74
CA SER A 145 -12.14 -8.55 15.58
C SER A 145 -12.76 -8.29 14.19
N ALA A 146 -12.92 -7.03 13.83
CA ALA A 146 -13.40 -6.63 12.50
C ALA A 146 -12.48 -7.17 11.39
N THR A 147 -11.16 -7.17 11.62
CA THR A 147 -10.19 -7.74 10.66
C THR A 147 -10.40 -9.23 10.48
N ASN A 148 -10.57 -9.98 11.57
CA ASN A 148 -10.76 -11.44 11.52
C ASN A 148 -12.09 -11.81 10.85
N ILE A 149 -13.16 -11.05 11.11
CA ILE A 149 -14.46 -11.19 10.41
C ILE A 149 -14.26 -11.03 8.90
N LEU A 150 -13.51 -10.01 8.47
CA LEU A 150 -13.27 -9.79 7.05
C LEU A 150 -12.35 -10.86 6.44
N ILE A 151 -11.33 -11.34 7.16
CA ILE A 151 -10.49 -12.47 6.70
C ILE A 151 -11.37 -13.70 6.46
N ASP A 152 -12.28 -14.03 7.38
CA ASP A 152 -13.20 -15.15 7.21
C ASP A 152 -14.17 -14.93 6.04
N ARG A 153 -14.62 -13.70 5.85
CA ARG A 153 -15.57 -13.36 4.79
C ARG A 153 -14.96 -13.42 3.40
N VAL A 154 -13.76 -12.86 3.21
CA VAL A 154 -13.11 -12.78 1.89
C VAL A 154 -12.25 -14.00 1.60
N GLY A 155 -11.75 -14.70 2.62
CA GLY A 155 -10.81 -15.82 2.53
C GLY A 155 -9.36 -15.39 2.46
N GLN A 156 -8.51 -15.91 3.35
CA GLN A 156 -7.06 -15.66 3.36
C GLN A 156 -6.41 -16.01 2.02
N GLU A 157 -6.83 -17.11 1.42
CA GLU A 157 -6.30 -17.59 0.13
C GLU A 157 -6.62 -16.63 -1.01
N ASN A 158 -7.80 -16.00 -1.00
CA ASN A 158 -8.18 -15.01 -2.00
C ASN A 158 -7.36 -13.72 -1.88
N VAL A 159 -7.04 -13.29 -0.64
CA VAL A 159 -6.12 -12.16 -0.42
C VAL A 159 -4.75 -12.48 -1.01
N ASN A 160 -4.21 -13.69 -0.75
CA ASN A 160 -2.91 -14.09 -1.29
C ASN A 160 -2.96 -14.27 -2.82
N ALA A 161 -4.04 -14.81 -3.37
CA ALA A 161 -4.23 -14.93 -4.82
C ALA A 161 -4.30 -13.55 -5.52
N LEU A 162 -4.88 -12.53 -4.87
CA LEU A 162 -4.82 -11.15 -5.37
C LEU A 162 -3.37 -10.65 -5.42
N LEU A 163 -2.59 -10.87 -4.37
CA LEU A 163 -1.18 -10.49 -4.31
C LEU A 163 -0.35 -11.21 -5.38
N ASP A 164 -0.58 -12.52 -5.57
CA ASP A 164 0.07 -13.34 -6.61
C ASP A 164 -0.25 -12.83 -8.02
N SER A 165 -1.48 -12.39 -8.27
CA SER A 165 -1.91 -11.85 -9.57
C SER A 165 -1.16 -10.57 -9.96
N LEU A 166 -0.53 -9.90 -8.99
CA LEU A 166 0.30 -8.72 -9.16
C LEU A 166 1.80 -9.03 -9.04
N ASN A 167 2.19 -10.32 -8.97
CA ASN A 167 3.56 -10.79 -8.76
C ASN A 167 4.19 -10.31 -7.44
N LEU A 168 3.39 -10.07 -6.39
CA LEU A 168 3.84 -9.66 -5.07
C LEU A 168 4.04 -10.91 -4.19
N THR A 169 5.17 -11.58 -4.37
CA THR A 169 5.40 -12.93 -3.81
C THR A 169 5.88 -12.96 -2.37
N HIS A 170 6.35 -11.84 -1.84
CA HIS A 170 6.83 -11.73 -0.45
C HIS A 170 5.77 -11.17 0.50
N THR A 171 4.73 -10.50 -0.03
CA THR A 171 3.61 -10.01 0.80
C THR A 171 2.61 -11.12 1.01
N ARG A 172 2.37 -11.50 2.27
CA ARG A 172 1.52 -12.66 2.60
C ARG A 172 0.69 -12.45 3.85
N LEU A 173 -0.59 -12.72 3.73
CA LEU A 173 -1.49 -12.95 4.87
C LEU A 173 -1.38 -14.43 5.27
N ARG A 174 -0.82 -14.72 6.44
CA ARG A 174 -0.55 -16.10 6.90
C ARG A 174 -1.30 -16.49 8.15
N ARG A 175 -1.84 -15.52 8.88
CA ARG A 175 -2.56 -15.74 10.14
C ARG A 175 -3.61 -14.64 10.40
N LYS A 176 -4.59 -14.98 11.21
CA LYS A 176 -5.53 -14.01 11.78
C LYS A 176 -4.83 -13.09 12.78
N MET A 177 -5.49 -11.97 13.09
CA MET A 177 -5.04 -11.08 14.16
C MET A 177 -5.13 -11.80 15.50
N LYS A 178 -4.09 -11.60 16.35
CA LYS A 178 -3.97 -12.22 17.69
C LYS A 178 -3.80 -13.75 17.71
N ASP A 179 -3.56 -14.40 16.58
CA ASP A 179 -3.12 -15.79 16.55
C ASP A 179 -1.63 -15.87 16.91
N ILE A 180 -1.38 -15.87 18.24
CA ILE A 180 -0.02 -15.90 18.80
C ILE A 180 0.64 -17.26 18.54
N LYS A 181 -0.14 -18.37 18.49
CA LYS A 181 0.39 -19.70 18.22
C LYS A 181 0.94 -19.79 16.81
N ALA A 182 0.23 -19.22 15.82
CA ALA A 182 0.73 -19.18 14.45
C ALA A 182 1.99 -18.31 14.34
N ALA A 183 2.01 -17.12 14.99
CA ALA A 183 3.17 -16.24 15.02
C ALA A 183 4.41 -16.93 15.64
N ALA A 184 4.26 -17.57 16.78
CA ALA A 184 5.33 -18.34 17.44
C ALA A 184 5.85 -19.50 16.59
N ALA A 185 5.01 -20.05 15.71
CA ALA A 185 5.40 -21.09 14.73
C ALA A 185 5.96 -20.51 13.42
N GLY A 186 6.35 -19.22 13.39
CA GLY A 186 6.93 -18.54 12.21
C GLY A 186 5.92 -18.17 11.11
N ARG A 187 4.62 -18.39 11.32
CA ARG A 187 3.58 -17.99 10.36
C ARG A 187 3.16 -16.56 10.64
N GLU A 188 4.06 -15.60 10.36
CA GLU A 188 3.80 -14.17 10.51
C GLU A 188 3.24 -13.57 9.20
N ASN A 189 2.37 -12.55 9.32
CA ASN A 189 1.97 -11.73 8.19
C ASN A 189 3.15 -10.85 7.80
N VAL A 190 3.57 -10.94 6.56
CA VAL A 190 4.82 -10.31 6.09
C VAL A 190 4.62 -9.52 4.80
N ALA A 191 5.50 -8.56 4.57
CA ALA A 191 5.62 -7.82 3.30
C ALA A 191 7.01 -7.23 3.16
N THR A 192 7.32 -6.75 1.95
CA THR A 192 8.44 -5.83 1.72
C THR A 192 7.90 -4.40 1.50
N PRO A 193 8.67 -3.36 1.84
CA PRO A 193 8.30 -1.98 1.53
C PRO A 193 7.99 -1.76 0.05
N ARG A 194 8.80 -2.38 -0.84
CA ARG A 194 8.60 -2.30 -2.29
C ARG A 194 7.25 -2.89 -2.71
N GLU A 195 6.91 -4.09 -2.26
CA GLU A 195 5.68 -4.75 -2.69
C GLU A 195 4.42 -4.04 -2.19
N LEU A 196 4.42 -3.51 -0.96
CA LEU A 196 3.30 -2.69 -0.49
C LEU A 196 3.16 -1.38 -1.28
N THR A 197 4.28 -0.77 -1.69
CA THR A 197 4.26 0.38 -2.59
C THR A 197 3.69 0.03 -3.96
N GLN A 198 4.13 -1.08 -4.57
CA GLN A 198 3.61 -1.58 -5.85
C GLN A 198 2.12 -1.94 -5.76
N PHE A 199 1.68 -2.49 -4.64
CA PHE A 199 0.27 -2.81 -4.40
C PHE A 199 -0.60 -1.55 -4.36
N LEU A 200 -0.18 -0.54 -3.60
CA LEU A 200 -0.86 0.76 -3.54
C LEU A 200 -0.87 1.47 -4.90
N GLU A 201 0.23 1.38 -5.65
CA GLU A 201 0.29 1.90 -7.02
C GLU A 201 -0.68 1.18 -7.96
N ALA A 202 -0.75 -0.15 -7.90
CA ALA A 202 -1.69 -0.93 -8.71
C ALA A 202 -3.15 -0.54 -8.42
N LEU A 203 -3.49 -0.31 -7.15
CA LEU A 203 -4.80 0.21 -6.75
C LEU A 203 -5.04 1.63 -7.29
N TYR A 204 -4.09 2.54 -7.10
CA TYR A 204 -4.20 3.93 -7.57
C TYR A 204 -4.40 4.02 -9.09
N ARG A 205 -3.72 3.16 -9.85
CA ARG A 205 -3.83 3.12 -11.31
C ARG A 205 -5.03 2.31 -11.83
N GLY A 206 -5.91 1.84 -10.95
CA GLY A 206 -7.11 1.09 -11.35
C GLY A 206 -6.83 -0.31 -11.91
N LYS A 207 -5.65 -0.89 -11.61
CA LYS A 207 -5.32 -2.25 -12.08
C LYS A 207 -6.04 -3.35 -11.29
N VAL A 208 -6.54 -3.05 -10.10
CA VAL A 208 -7.21 -3.98 -9.18
C VAL A 208 -8.72 -3.74 -9.14
N LEU A 209 -9.12 -2.48 -9.06
CA LEU A 209 -10.50 -2.03 -8.90
C LEU A 209 -10.86 -1.06 -10.03
N ASN A 210 -12.14 -1.01 -10.41
CA ASN A 210 -12.64 0.05 -11.28
C ASN A 210 -12.65 1.40 -10.54
N LYS A 211 -12.91 2.49 -11.28
CA LYS A 211 -12.83 3.84 -10.72
C LYS A 211 -13.71 4.03 -9.47
N GLN A 212 -14.97 3.59 -9.51
CA GLN A 212 -15.89 3.75 -8.40
C GLN A 212 -15.38 3.07 -7.12
N PHE A 213 -14.96 1.81 -7.22
CA PHE A 213 -14.44 1.06 -6.09
C PHE A 213 -13.07 1.55 -5.65
N THR A 214 -12.21 2.01 -6.58
CA THR A 214 -10.92 2.64 -6.24
C THR A 214 -11.13 3.92 -5.44
N ASP A 215 -12.07 4.78 -5.86
CA ASP A 215 -12.36 6.03 -5.16
C ASP A 215 -12.85 5.76 -3.72
N ASP A 216 -13.82 4.83 -3.53
CA ASP A 216 -14.34 4.50 -2.20
C ASP A 216 -13.30 3.78 -1.33
N TYR A 217 -12.46 2.93 -1.91
CA TYR A 217 -11.33 2.31 -1.23
C TYR A 217 -10.38 3.37 -0.63
N PHE A 218 -9.98 4.36 -1.43
CA PHE A 218 -9.09 5.42 -0.94
C PHE A 218 -9.81 6.41 -0.01
N ILE A 219 -11.11 6.64 -0.16
CA ILE A 219 -11.90 7.39 0.83
C ILE A 219 -11.84 6.68 2.18
N LEU A 220 -12.09 5.37 2.22
CA LEU A 220 -12.06 4.60 3.47
C LEU A 220 -10.65 4.54 4.05
N LEU A 221 -9.63 4.32 3.22
CA LEU A 221 -8.24 4.27 3.67
C LEU A 221 -7.74 5.65 4.17
N SER A 222 -8.37 6.76 3.74
CA SER A 222 -8.07 8.13 4.20
C SER A 222 -8.79 8.52 5.49
N THR A 223 -9.61 7.64 6.09
CA THR A 223 -10.25 7.93 7.36
C THR A 223 -9.21 8.32 8.42
N PRO A 224 -9.41 9.43 9.16
CA PRO A 224 -8.48 9.87 10.20
C PRO A 224 -8.16 8.76 11.22
N LYS A 225 -6.89 8.63 11.55
CA LYS A 225 -6.40 7.62 12.49
C LYS A 225 -5.07 8.04 13.11
N SER A 226 -4.75 7.50 14.28
CA SER A 226 -3.39 7.64 14.83
C SER A 226 -2.41 6.88 13.94
N SER A 227 -1.46 7.59 13.34
CA SER A 227 -0.47 7.03 12.41
C SER A 227 0.77 7.93 12.33
N TYR A 228 1.81 7.50 11.62
CA TYR A 228 3.10 8.19 11.60
C TYR A 228 3.24 9.13 10.41
N ILE A 229 2.82 8.72 9.21
CA ILE A 229 2.92 9.49 7.98
C ILE A 229 2.32 10.90 8.12
N PRO A 230 1.10 11.11 8.69
CA PRO A 230 0.49 12.43 8.76
C PRO A 230 1.11 13.39 9.79
N ARG A 231 1.92 12.92 10.74
CA ARG A 231 2.31 13.70 11.94
C ARG A 231 2.99 15.04 11.65
N GLU A 232 3.77 15.12 10.57
CA GLU A 232 4.50 16.32 10.17
C GLU A 232 3.96 16.93 8.85
N LEU A 233 2.79 16.50 8.40
CA LEU A 233 2.15 16.95 7.18
C LEU A 233 0.99 17.91 7.50
N PRO A 234 0.57 18.79 6.55
CA PRO A 234 -0.60 19.65 6.71
C PRO A 234 -1.88 18.83 7.01
N GLU A 235 -2.73 19.34 7.90
CA GLU A 235 -3.95 18.67 8.37
C GLU A 235 -4.99 18.47 7.26
N ASP A 236 -5.03 19.37 6.28
CA ASP A 236 -5.95 19.35 5.13
C ASP A 236 -5.47 18.42 3.99
N LEU A 237 -4.25 17.88 4.09
CA LEU A 237 -3.71 17.00 3.08
C LEU A 237 -4.38 15.63 3.15
N LYS A 238 -4.98 15.20 2.03
CA LYS A 238 -5.57 13.87 1.94
C LYS A 238 -4.47 12.80 1.93
N ILE A 239 -4.51 11.89 2.91
CA ILE A 239 -3.55 10.81 3.07
C ILE A 239 -4.31 9.50 3.27
N ALA A 240 -4.06 8.53 2.41
CA ALA A 240 -4.65 7.19 2.48
C ALA A 240 -3.57 6.21 2.96
N ASN A 241 -3.50 5.93 4.26
CA ASN A 241 -2.45 5.12 4.85
C ASN A 241 -2.99 4.09 5.84
N LYS A 242 -2.15 3.14 6.20
CA LYS A 242 -2.42 2.19 7.29
C LYS A 242 -1.17 1.95 8.12
N PRO A 243 -1.15 2.36 9.39
CA PRO A 243 -0.08 2.02 10.31
C PRO A 243 -0.16 0.56 10.77
N GLY A 244 0.97 0.04 11.23
CA GLY A 244 1.07 -1.28 11.83
C GLY A 244 2.02 -1.28 13.02
N GLU A 245 1.58 -1.89 14.13
CA GLU A 245 2.31 -1.90 15.40
C GLU A 245 2.30 -3.30 16.02
N LEU A 246 3.49 -3.78 16.37
CA LEU A 246 3.75 -4.92 17.24
C LEU A 246 4.92 -4.56 18.14
N GLU A 247 5.20 -5.40 19.11
CA GLU A 247 6.43 -5.27 19.92
C GLU A 247 7.64 -5.32 18.98
N GLY A 248 8.53 -4.32 19.08
CA GLY A 248 9.70 -4.18 18.22
C GLY A 248 9.41 -3.85 16.74
N VAL A 249 8.17 -3.48 16.36
CA VAL A 249 7.75 -3.21 14.98
C VAL A 249 6.92 -1.93 14.91
N ARG A 250 7.31 -1.02 14.02
CA ARG A 250 6.52 0.18 13.64
C ARG A 250 6.55 0.34 12.14
N ASN A 251 5.36 0.38 11.54
CA ASN A 251 5.19 0.50 10.10
C ASN A 251 4.15 1.58 9.79
N ASP A 252 4.28 2.22 8.64
CA ASP A 252 3.20 2.98 8.03
C ASP A 252 3.39 3.03 6.51
N CYS A 253 2.36 2.67 5.75
CA CYS A 253 2.38 2.65 4.29
C CYS A 253 1.16 3.35 3.75
N GLY A 254 1.34 4.25 2.79
CA GLY A 254 0.23 5.02 2.26
C GLY A 254 0.54 5.85 1.02
N LEU A 255 -0.55 6.37 0.44
CA LEU A 255 -0.58 7.31 -0.66
C LEU A 255 -0.86 8.71 -0.12
N VAL A 256 -0.06 9.68 -0.51
CA VAL A 256 -0.23 11.10 -0.22
C VAL A 256 -0.68 11.82 -1.48
N PHE A 257 -1.88 12.44 -1.43
CA PHE A 257 -2.48 13.17 -2.56
C PHE A 257 -1.98 14.61 -2.60
N ASN A 258 -0.73 14.79 -3.02
CA ASN A 258 -0.07 16.11 -3.07
C ASN A 258 -0.29 16.79 -4.42
N GLY A 259 -1.49 17.29 -4.67
CA GLY A 259 -1.82 18.06 -5.87
C GLY A 259 -1.45 17.36 -7.17
N SER A 260 -0.63 18.02 -7.99
CA SER A 260 -0.16 17.50 -9.28
C SER A 260 0.93 16.41 -9.15
N ARG A 261 1.44 16.19 -7.93
CA ARG A 261 2.57 15.26 -7.70
C ARG A 261 2.30 14.33 -6.51
N PRO A 262 1.30 13.42 -6.65
CA PRO A 262 1.01 12.43 -5.63
C PRO A 262 2.18 11.42 -5.53
N TYR A 263 2.36 10.85 -4.32
CA TYR A 263 3.41 9.88 -4.08
C TYR A 263 2.96 8.79 -3.10
N ILE A 264 3.63 7.65 -3.15
CA ILE A 264 3.46 6.58 -2.17
C ILE A 264 4.71 6.54 -1.31
N ILE A 265 4.52 6.40 -0.01
CA ILE A 265 5.57 6.15 0.97
C ILE A 265 5.21 4.90 1.77
N CYS A 266 6.15 3.98 1.90
CA CYS A 266 6.04 2.82 2.77
C CYS A 266 7.31 2.74 3.61
N ALA A 267 7.16 2.88 4.93
CA ALA A 267 8.24 2.75 5.89
C ALA A 267 7.89 1.64 6.87
N MET A 268 8.78 0.67 7.00
CA MET A 268 8.64 -0.52 7.85
C MET A 268 9.88 -0.68 8.72
N SER A 269 9.67 -1.04 9.99
CA SER A 269 10.80 -1.27 10.90
C SER A 269 10.61 -2.53 11.73
N THR A 270 11.72 -3.16 12.09
CA THR A 270 11.76 -4.36 12.94
C THR A 270 12.99 -4.36 13.84
N TYR A 271 13.02 -5.25 14.86
CA TYR A 271 14.04 -5.32 15.89
C TYR A 271 14.25 -4.01 16.66
N VAL A 272 13.22 -3.17 16.71
CA VAL A 272 13.32 -1.84 17.30
C VAL A 272 13.29 -1.95 18.83
N ARG A 273 14.30 -1.41 19.50
CA ARG A 273 14.35 -1.37 20.97
C ARG A 273 13.55 -0.21 21.56
N GLN A 274 13.49 0.90 20.83
CA GLN A 274 12.73 2.10 21.23
C GLN A 274 11.64 2.38 20.19
N GLU A 275 10.47 1.83 20.40
CA GLU A 275 9.34 1.88 19.46
C GLU A 275 8.92 3.30 19.10
N ARG A 276 8.96 4.23 20.06
CA ARG A 276 8.68 5.65 19.82
C ARG A 276 9.68 6.25 18.83
N ALA A 277 10.98 5.95 18.98
CA ALA A 277 12.00 6.45 18.06
C ALA A 277 11.77 6.01 16.61
N ALA A 278 11.29 4.77 16.40
CA ALA A 278 10.94 4.30 15.06
C ALA A 278 9.72 5.04 14.48
N GLY A 279 8.66 5.23 15.27
CA GLY A 279 7.51 6.02 14.85
C GLY A 279 7.89 7.47 14.52
N ASP A 280 8.76 8.08 15.30
CA ASP A 280 9.25 9.44 15.07
C ASP A 280 10.16 9.51 13.84
N ALA A 281 10.99 8.48 13.57
CA ALA A 281 11.76 8.39 12.33
C ALA A 281 10.88 8.32 11.08
N ILE A 282 9.82 7.51 11.11
CA ILE A 282 8.82 7.43 10.02
C ILE A 282 8.18 8.81 9.79
N ALA A 283 7.78 9.50 10.87
CA ALA A 283 7.18 10.83 10.77
C ALA A 283 8.14 11.85 10.15
N ARG A 284 9.42 11.90 10.59
CA ARG A 284 10.42 12.80 10.02
C ARG A 284 10.72 12.51 8.56
N ILE A 285 10.83 11.22 8.17
CA ILE A 285 11.02 10.82 6.77
C ILE A 285 9.82 11.28 5.93
N SER A 286 8.61 11.09 6.43
CA SER A 286 7.39 11.55 5.76
C SER A 286 7.38 13.07 5.60
N GLY A 287 7.72 13.82 6.65
CA GLY A 287 7.80 15.28 6.63
C GLY A 287 8.82 15.81 5.61
N GLU A 288 10.06 15.21 5.55
CA GLU A 288 11.06 15.62 4.57
C GLU A 288 10.64 15.25 3.15
N THR A 289 10.02 14.07 2.97
CA THR A 289 9.44 13.67 1.69
C THR A 289 8.40 14.68 1.22
N TYR A 290 7.45 15.03 2.08
CA TYR A 290 6.41 16.02 1.75
C TYR A 290 7.03 17.36 1.36
N ARG A 291 7.97 17.90 2.12
CA ARG A 291 8.65 19.16 1.82
C ARG A 291 9.29 19.18 0.43
N MET A 292 9.88 18.05 0.02
CA MET A 292 10.44 17.88 -1.33
C MET A 292 9.33 17.87 -2.38
N PHE A 293 8.30 17.03 -2.21
CA PHE A 293 7.22 16.88 -3.19
C PHE A 293 6.35 18.12 -3.33
N ASP A 294 6.05 18.83 -2.22
CA ASP A 294 5.34 20.10 -2.24
C ASP A 294 6.13 21.16 -3.03
N ARG A 295 7.45 21.26 -2.80
CA ARG A 295 8.33 22.14 -3.58
C ARG A 295 8.28 21.80 -5.07
N LEU A 296 8.40 20.51 -5.41
CA LEU A 296 8.38 20.06 -6.81
C LEU A 296 7.03 20.28 -7.48
N SER A 297 5.92 20.08 -6.77
CA SER A 297 4.56 20.29 -7.29
C SER A 297 4.26 21.75 -7.67
N ARG A 298 4.95 22.69 -7.05
CA ARG A 298 4.79 24.15 -7.24
C ARG A 298 5.89 24.78 -8.07
N SER A 299 6.87 24.00 -8.53
CA SER A 299 8.02 24.53 -9.26
C SER A 299 7.85 24.40 -10.76
N SER A 300 8.31 25.43 -11.49
CA SER A 300 8.52 25.32 -12.93
C SER A 300 9.66 24.32 -13.25
N PRO A 301 9.82 23.88 -14.51
CA PRO A 301 10.95 23.01 -14.92
C PRO A 301 12.33 23.61 -14.61
N TYR A 302 12.41 24.92 -14.41
CA TYR A 302 13.66 25.62 -14.04
C TYR A 302 13.88 25.69 -12.52
N GLY A 303 12.93 25.20 -11.69
CA GLY A 303 13.02 25.23 -10.23
C GLY A 303 12.53 26.52 -9.57
N ARG A 304 11.86 27.41 -10.32
CA ARG A 304 11.21 28.60 -9.77
C ARG A 304 9.83 28.19 -9.22
N VAL A 305 9.56 28.51 -7.96
CA VAL A 305 8.20 28.41 -7.41
C VAL A 305 7.30 29.44 -8.08
N VAL A 306 6.19 29.00 -8.65
CA VAL A 306 5.17 29.84 -9.29
C VAL A 306 3.91 29.77 -8.43
N SER A 307 3.52 30.91 -7.86
CA SER A 307 2.29 30.99 -7.08
C SER A 307 1.07 30.85 -8.00
N PRO A 308 0.01 30.13 -7.59
CA PRO A 308 -1.24 30.11 -8.33
C PRO A 308 -1.82 31.51 -8.61
N ARG A 309 -1.48 32.52 -7.79
CA ARG A 309 -1.88 33.91 -8.00
C ARG A 309 -1.17 34.56 -9.19
N ASP A 310 0.02 34.07 -9.56
CA ASP A 310 0.81 34.60 -10.68
C ASP A 310 0.34 34.04 -12.04
N THR A 311 -0.49 33.00 -12.05
CA THR A 311 -1.07 32.39 -13.27
C THR A 311 -2.44 32.93 -13.62
N SER A 312 -3.05 33.80 -12.78
CA SER A 312 -4.35 34.41 -12.97
C SER A 312 -4.29 35.88 -13.41
N ALA A 313 -3.12 36.39 -13.75
CA ALA A 313 -3.00 37.72 -14.38
C ALA A 313 -3.35 37.62 -15.88
N PRO A 314 -4.08 38.62 -16.44
CA PRO A 314 -4.65 38.61 -17.79
C PRO A 314 -3.63 38.51 -18.91
#